data_cb3f6b8e075cfc7a406f39c259fb89c6
#
_entry.id   cb3f6b8e075cfc7a406f39c259fb89c6
#
_cell.length_a   1.000
_cell.length_b   1.000
_cell.length_c   1.000
_cell.angle_alpha   90.00
_cell.angle_beta   90.00
_cell.angle_gamma   90.00
#
_symmetry.space_group_name_H-M   'P 1'
#
loop_
_entity.id
_entity.type
_entity.pdbx_description
1 polymer ?
#
loop_
_entity_poly.entity_id
_entity_poly.type
_entity_poly.pdbx_seq_one_letter_code
_entity_poly.pdbx_strand_id
1 'polypeptide(L)'
;MANRLGLAVIPGTGWRASEIQAVAREAEEAGFDAIFAAEVNNDVMATAQLMGAATRRLQVGTWIANIYLRHPYACAQGAALIADATDGRFVLGLGVSHPPVNAALGIDMGDTSIALRRYVTAVRGWLKGEGPPTHLPQRPSVQRVPLYVAAVTSRTVEFACELADGIMPFLWSAERVKQSRSWIERGRAKATDLGKVDVTLGLPTFIGEDLGAMREAARANLGLYTTFPFFQRLFRASGFAMEANQMEKNVGGPSLSDRILDAMCLTGPLARCQEQLATFRAAGVDLPILVPPIGVDNARAVIRAFRR
;
A
#
# COMPACT_ATOMS: atom_id res chain seq x y z
N MET A 1 21.32 2.54 -6.03
CA MET A 1 19.92 3.01 -5.83
C MET A 1 19.76 3.40 -4.38
N ALA A 2 19.08 4.50 -4.10
CA ALA A 2 18.85 4.95 -2.72
C ALA A 2 18.14 3.83 -1.92
N ASN A 3 18.55 3.64 -0.68
CA ASN A 3 18.04 2.60 0.22
C ASN A 3 16.69 3.09 0.86
N ARG A 4 15.71 3.41 0.01
CA ARG A 4 14.43 3.99 0.45
C ARG A 4 13.67 3.08 1.40
N LEU A 5 12.93 3.69 2.34
CA LEU A 5 12.11 2.98 3.32
C LEU A 5 10.84 3.78 3.60
N GLY A 6 9.69 3.12 3.54
CA GLY A 6 8.40 3.67 3.85
C GLY A 6 7.80 3.08 5.12
N LEU A 7 6.79 3.74 5.65
CA LEU A 7 5.95 3.29 6.76
C LEU A 7 4.49 3.36 6.32
N ALA A 8 3.66 2.36 6.62
CA ALA A 8 2.22 2.46 6.49
C ALA A 8 1.55 2.38 7.87
N VAL A 9 0.57 3.23 8.11
CA VAL A 9 -0.16 3.33 9.38
C VAL A 9 -1.67 3.22 9.16
N ILE A 10 -2.40 2.78 10.20
CA ILE A 10 -3.85 2.57 10.18
C ILE A 10 -4.51 3.48 11.25
N PRO A 11 -4.59 4.80 11.04
CA PRO A 11 -5.02 5.74 12.06
C PRO A 11 -6.49 5.63 12.46
N GLY A 12 -7.35 5.13 11.58
CA GLY A 12 -8.79 4.96 11.84
C GLY A 12 -9.13 3.97 12.96
N THR A 13 -8.12 3.39 13.59
CA THR A 13 -8.25 2.54 14.79
C THR A 13 -8.17 3.32 16.09
N GLY A 14 -8.49 4.62 16.07
CA GLY A 14 -8.64 5.46 17.25
C GLY A 14 -7.55 6.51 17.47
N TRP A 15 -6.70 6.79 16.48
CA TRP A 15 -5.66 7.82 16.62
C TRP A 15 -6.27 9.22 16.58
N ARG A 16 -5.77 10.10 17.44
CA ARG A 16 -6.07 11.53 17.36
C ARG A 16 -5.29 12.19 16.24
N ALA A 17 -5.78 13.29 15.71
CA ALA A 17 -5.09 14.06 14.67
C ALA A 17 -3.66 14.46 15.09
N SER A 18 -3.47 14.82 16.37
CA SER A 18 -2.15 15.13 16.93
C SER A 18 -1.18 13.94 16.94
N GLU A 19 -1.69 12.72 17.13
CA GLU A 19 -0.88 11.49 17.08
C GLU A 19 -0.46 11.16 15.64
N ILE A 20 -1.37 11.33 14.66
CA ILE A 20 -1.06 11.19 13.24
C ILE A 20 0.09 12.13 12.84
N GLN A 21 -0.02 13.39 13.24
CA GLN A 21 1.01 14.40 12.99
C GLN A 21 2.34 14.08 13.70
N ALA A 22 2.28 13.62 14.95
CA ALA A 22 3.46 13.27 15.74
C ALA A 22 4.20 12.08 15.10
N VAL A 23 3.49 11.00 14.76
CA VAL A 23 4.08 9.82 14.10
C VAL A 23 4.69 10.17 12.75
N ALA A 24 4.07 11.07 11.98
CA ALA A 24 4.66 11.52 10.72
C ALA A 24 5.98 12.26 10.93
N ARG A 25 6.06 13.17 11.94
CA ARG A 25 7.33 13.84 12.30
C ARG A 25 8.37 12.85 12.81
N GLU A 26 7.98 11.94 13.70
CA GLU A 26 8.87 10.89 14.23
C GLU A 26 9.46 10.03 13.12
N ALA A 27 8.66 9.67 12.11
CA ALA A 27 9.12 8.93 10.94
C ALA A 27 10.11 9.76 10.09
N GLU A 28 9.84 11.03 9.86
CA GLU A 28 10.75 11.94 9.14
C GLU A 28 12.08 12.10 9.89
N GLU A 29 12.05 12.30 11.19
CA GLU A 29 13.23 12.43 12.06
C GLU A 29 14.05 11.14 12.15
N ALA A 30 13.37 10.00 12.04
CA ALA A 30 14.00 8.68 12.00
C ALA A 30 14.61 8.34 10.63
N GLY A 31 14.45 9.20 9.61
CA GLY A 31 15.05 9.02 8.30
C GLY A 31 14.23 8.13 7.36
N PHE A 32 12.94 7.94 7.60
CA PHE A 32 12.05 7.32 6.60
C PHE A 32 11.91 8.25 5.40
N ASP A 33 11.71 7.65 4.21
CA ASP A 33 11.54 8.41 2.96
C ASP A 33 10.06 8.66 2.64
N ALA A 34 9.16 7.80 3.17
CA ALA A 34 7.73 7.92 2.92
C ALA A 34 6.89 7.44 4.10
N ILE A 35 5.70 8.04 4.27
CA ILE A 35 4.63 7.55 5.15
C ILE A 35 3.31 7.51 4.40
N PHE A 36 2.58 6.42 4.58
CA PHE A 36 1.29 6.18 3.96
C PHE A 36 0.23 5.87 5.01
N ALA A 37 -1.00 6.31 4.78
CA ALA A 37 -2.14 5.93 5.62
C ALA A 37 -3.08 4.97 4.88
N ALA A 38 -3.61 3.98 5.59
CA ALA A 38 -4.67 3.11 5.08
C ALA A 38 -6.05 3.74 5.31
N GLU A 39 -6.98 3.51 4.37
CA GLU A 39 -8.36 3.96 4.50
C GLU A 39 -9.19 2.89 5.25
N VAL A 40 -9.17 2.99 6.57
CA VAL A 40 -9.93 2.14 7.49
C VAL A 40 -10.51 3.05 8.57
N ASN A 41 -11.83 3.23 8.58
CA ASN A 41 -12.58 4.10 9.51
C ASN A 41 -12.08 5.56 9.57
N ASN A 42 -11.49 6.06 8.49
CA ASN A 42 -10.97 7.42 8.37
C ASN A 42 -11.08 7.90 6.92
N ASP A 43 -11.06 9.21 6.71
CA ASP A 43 -10.76 9.78 5.39
C ASP A 43 -9.25 9.80 5.18
N VAL A 44 -8.77 8.97 4.25
CA VAL A 44 -7.34 8.82 4.00
C VAL A 44 -6.72 10.06 3.35
N MET A 45 -7.51 10.85 2.59
CA MET A 45 -7.01 12.09 1.98
C MET A 45 -6.78 13.16 3.04
N ALA A 46 -7.74 13.35 3.97
CA ALA A 46 -7.57 14.23 5.11
C ALA A 46 -6.41 13.77 6.01
N THR A 47 -6.26 12.47 6.21
CA THR A 47 -5.14 11.90 6.97
C THR A 47 -3.80 12.20 6.30
N ALA A 48 -3.68 12.02 4.98
CA ALA A 48 -2.46 12.34 4.23
C ALA A 48 -2.13 13.84 4.29
N GLN A 49 -3.16 14.70 4.26
CA GLN A 49 -2.97 16.14 4.43
C GLN A 49 -2.42 16.49 5.81
N LEU A 50 -2.93 15.87 6.88
CA LEU A 50 -2.40 16.07 8.25
C LEU A 50 -0.93 15.64 8.36
N MET A 51 -0.55 14.50 7.78
CA MET A 51 0.83 14.03 7.74
C MET A 51 1.72 14.99 6.94
N GLY A 52 1.25 15.45 5.77
CA GLY A 52 1.98 16.38 4.91
C GLY A 52 2.23 17.75 5.56
N ALA A 53 1.22 18.28 6.24
CA ALA A 53 1.33 19.54 6.98
C ALA A 53 2.28 19.46 8.18
N ALA A 54 2.50 18.27 8.72
CA ALA A 54 3.38 18.05 9.87
C ALA A 54 4.86 17.79 9.50
N THR A 55 5.16 17.61 8.21
CA THR A 55 6.48 17.18 7.70
C THR A 55 6.97 18.13 6.59
N ARG A 56 8.27 18.07 6.27
CA ARG A 56 8.91 18.96 5.29
C ARG A 56 9.59 18.22 4.13
N ARG A 57 10.04 16.99 4.34
CA ARG A 57 10.79 16.19 3.36
C ARG A 57 10.13 14.86 3.07
N LEU A 58 9.42 14.32 4.06
CA LEU A 58 8.81 13.00 4.00
C LEU A 58 7.75 12.96 2.88
N GLN A 59 7.84 12.00 1.98
CA GLN A 59 6.78 11.70 1.04
C GLN A 59 5.56 11.19 1.82
N VAL A 60 4.38 11.72 1.55
CA VAL A 60 3.14 11.30 2.21
C VAL A 60 2.17 10.75 1.18
N GLY A 61 1.32 9.80 1.57
CA GLY A 61 0.40 9.23 0.60
C GLY A 61 -0.70 8.35 1.21
N THR A 62 -1.49 7.79 0.31
CA THR A 62 -2.57 6.86 0.64
C THR A 62 -2.16 5.42 0.34
N TRP A 63 -2.52 4.48 1.22
CA TRP A 63 -2.22 3.04 1.08
C TRP A 63 -3.43 2.18 1.47
N ILE A 64 -4.43 2.25 0.75
CA ILE A 64 -4.80 2.93 -0.47
C ILE A 64 -6.08 3.74 -0.26
N ALA A 65 -6.34 4.74 -1.10
CA ALA A 65 -7.65 5.36 -1.19
C ALA A 65 -8.60 4.42 -1.93
N ASN A 66 -9.73 4.08 -1.29
CA ASN A 66 -10.73 3.20 -1.84
C ASN A 66 -11.51 3.94 -2.95
N ILE A 67 -11.48 3.41 -4.17
CA ILE A 67 -12.10 4.02 -5.36
C ILE A 67 -13.62 4.15 -5.27
N TYR A 68 -14.25 3.39 -4.38
CA TYR A 68 -15.71 3.40 -4.22
C TYR A 68 -16.21 4.47 -3.25
N LEU A 69 -15.33 5.08 -2.44
CA LEU A 69 -15.73 6.04 -1.40
C LEU A 69 -15.82 7.48 -1.90
N ARG A 70 -15.25 7.79 -3.08
CA ARG A 70 -15.29 9.16 -3.62
C ARG A 70 -15.32 9.18 -5.14
N HIS A 71 -16.01 10.18 -5.69
CA HIS A 71 -16.02 10.39 -7.13
C HIS A 71 -14.59 10.71 -7.63
N PRO A 72 -14.13 10.20 -8.81
CA PRO A 72 -12.78 10.41 -9.32
C PRO A 72 -12.41 11.90 -9.48
N TYR A 73 -13.38 12.76 -9.81
CA TYR A 73 -13.19 14.21 -9.83
C TYR A 73 -12.77 14.73 -8.44
N ALA A 74 -13.55 14.44 -7.39
CA ALA A 74 -13.24 14.90 -6.04
C ALA A 74 -11.91 14.33 -5.53
N CYS A 75 -11.58 13.08 -5.89
CA CYS A 75 -10.31 12.46 -5.57
C CYS A 75 -9.14 13.21 -6.23
N ALA A 76 -9.25 13.55 -7.52
CA ALA A 76 -8.22 14.28 -8.24
C ALA A 76 -8.03 15.71 -7.69
N GLN A 77 -9.12 16.43 -7.40
CA GLN A 77 -9.05 17.78 -6.82
C GLN A 77 -8.39 17.76 -5.42
N GLY A 78 -8.77 16.81 -4.57
CA GLY A 78 -8.14 16.64 -3.26
C GLY A 78 -6.65 16.29 -3.38
N ALA A 79 -6.30 15.37 -4.30
CA ALA A 79 -4.92 14.98 -4.55
C ALA A 79 -4.06 16.16 -5.05
N ALA A 80 -4.59 16.97 -5.97
CA ALA A 80 -3.93 18.16 -6.48
C ALA A 80 -3.66 19.18 -5.37
N LEU A 81 -4.66 19.41 -4.50
CA LEU A 81 -4.53 20.34 -3.37
C LEU A 81 -3.49 19.85 -2.35
N ILE A 82 -3.49 18.56 -2.02
CA ILE A 82 -2.51 17.99 -1.09
C ILE A 82 -1.10 18.05 -1.70
N ALA A 83 -0.95 17.75 -2.99
CA ALA A 83 0.32 17.84 -3.68
C ALA A 83 0.87 19.27 -3.69
N ASP A 84 0.01 20.26 -3.94
CA ASP A 84 0.38 21.68 -3.87
C ASP A 84 0.80 22.07 -2.44
N ALA A 85 -0.01 21.74 -1.44
CA ALA A 85 0.27 22.03 -0.03
C ALA A 85 1.51 21.30 0.54
N THR A 86 2.01 20.32 -0.16
CA THR A 86 3.19 19.51 0.24
C THR A 86 4.37 19.66 -0.72
N ASP A 87 4.37 20.65 -1.61
CA ASP A 87 5.42 20.88 -2.60
C ASP A 87 5.75 19.61 -3.42
N GLY A 88 4.72 18.89 -3.87
CA GLY A 88 4.85 17.70 -4.71
C GLY A 88 5.23 16.40 -3.97
N ARG A 89 5.23 16.38 -2.63
CA ARG A 89 5.57 15.19 -1.83
C ARG A 89 4.41 14.19 -1.70
N PHE A 90 3.24 14.46 -2.24
CA PHE A 90 2.08 13.58 -2.14
C PHE A 90 2.09 12.49 -3.21
N VAL A 91 1.73 11.26 -2.81
CA VAL A 91 1.50 10.10 -3.69
C VAL A 91 0.08 9.60 -3.48
N LEU A 92 -0.68 9.49 -4.56
CA LEU A 92 -2.02 8.94 -4.52
C LEU A 92 -2.00 7.44 -4.83
N GLY A 93 -2.07 6.62 -3.79
CA GLY A 93 -2.28 5.18 -3.90
C GLY A 93 -3.78 4.86 -4.02
N LEU A 94 -4.17 4.15 -5.05
CA LEU A 94 -5.57 3.78 -5.36
C LEU A 94 -5.78 2.27 -5.30
N GLY A 95 -6.95 1.85 -4.85
CA GLY A 95 -7.31 0.44 -4.81
C GLY A 95 -8.79 0.20 -4.56
N VAL A 96 -9.17 -1.08 -4.60
CA VAL A 96 -10.57 -1.50 -4.47
C VAL A 96 -10.98 -1.86 -3.05
N SER A 97 -10.05 -1.79 -2.08
CA SER A 97 -10.27 -2.27 -0.71
C SER A 97 -10.63 -3.77 -0.66
N HIS A 98 -11.30 -4.21 0.39
CA HIS A 98 -11.68 -5.60 0.61
C HIS A 98 -13.19 -5.79 0.48
N PRO A 99 -13.66 -6.90 -0.14
CA PRO A 99 -15.08 -7.13 -0.34
C PRO A 99 -15.92 -7.03 0.94
N PRO A 100 -15.53 -7.61 2.09
CA PRO A 100 -16.32 -7.48 3.32
C PRO A 100 -16.44 -6.04 3.82
N VAL A 101 -15.39 -5.23 3.65
CA VAL A 101 -15.40 -3.81 4.06
C VAL A 101 -16.39 -3.03 3.18
N ASN A 102 -16.33 -3.21 1.87
CA ASN A 102 -17.24 -2.54 0.94
C ASN A 102 -18.69 -3.01 1.13
N ALA A 103 -18.91 -4.31 1.35
CA ALA A 103 -20.24 -4.86 1.61
C ALA A 103 -20.85 -4.27 2.88
N ALA A 104 -20.08 -4.10 3.96
CA ALA A 104 -20.54 -3.46 5.20
C ALA A 104 -20.96 -1.99 4.99
N LEU A 105 -20.43 -1.34 3.95
CA LEU A 105 -20.78 0.03 3.54
C LEU A 105 -21.91 0.07 2.48
N GLY A 106 -22.49 -1.07 2.13
CA GLY A 106 -23.54 -1.16 1.10
C GLY A 106 -23.02 -0.97 -0.33
N ILE A 107 -21.72 -1.14 -0.56
CA ILE A 107 -21.08 -0.94 -1.86
C ILE A 107 -21.09 -2.24 -2.64
N ASP A 108 -21.71 -2.22 -3.82
CA ASP A 108 -21.53 -3.25 -4.84
C ASP A 108 -20.28 -2.95 -5.67
N MET A 109 -19.31 -3.84 -5.61
CA MET A 109 -18.01 -3.64 -6.28
C MET A 109 -18.04 -3.97 -7.78
N GLY A 110 -18.96 -4.79 -8.24
CA GLY A 110 -19.02 -5.28 -9.62
C GLY A 110 -17.71 -5.91 -10.10
N ASP A 111 -17.31 -5.67 -11.36
CA ASP A 111 -15.99 -6.03 -11.87
C ASP A 111 -14.93 -5.02 -11.37
N THR A 112 -14.21 -5.42 -10.35
CA THR A 112 -13.21 -4.57 -9.69
C THR A 112 -12.07 -4.16 -10.61
N SER A 113 -11.71 -4.98 -11.60
CA SER A 113 -10.62 -4.66 -12.54
C SER A 113 -11.05 -3.56 -13.51
N ILE A 114 -12.29 -3.65 -14.01
CA ILE A 114 -12.88 -2.63 -14.89
C ILE A 114 -13.08 -1.33 -14.10
N ALA A 115 -13.64 -1.40 -12.89
CA ALA A 115 -13.89 -0.25 -12.04
C ALA A 115 -12.59 0.50 -11.72
N LEU A 116 -11.54 -0.22 -11.30
CA LEU A 116 -10.25 0.37 -10.96
C LEU A 116 -9.59 1.02 -12.18
N ARG A 117 -9.58 0.34 -13.34
CA ARG A 117 -9.03 0.90 -14.58
C ARG A 117 -9.74 2.20 -14.96
N ARG A 118 -11.06 2.21 -14.98
CA ARG A 118 -11.86 3.42 -15.31
C ARG A 118 -11.58 4.55 -14.33
N TYR A 119 -11.51 4.23 -13.05
CA TYR A 119 -11.25 5.23 -12.00
C TYR A 119 -9.86 5.86 -12.14
N VAL A 120 -8.81 5.05 -12.28
CA VAL A 120 -7.42 5.53 -12.47
C VAL A 120 -7.30 6.40 -13.72
N THR A 121 -7.90 5.98 -14.83
CA THR A 121 -7.93 6.77 -16.07
C THR A 121 -8.62 8.12 -15.86
N ALA A 122 -9.78 8.14 -15.19
CA ALA A 122 -10.52 9.37 -14.93
C ALA A 122 -9.75 10.32 -13.99
N VAL A 123 -9.16 9.81 -12.90
CA VAL A 123 -8.34 10.62 -11.98
C VAL A 123 -7.15 11.23 -12.72
N ARG A 124 -6.47 10.45 -13.57
CA ARG A 124 -5.35 10.93 -14.36
C ARG A 124 -5.76 12.05 -15.33
N GLY A 125 -6.90 11.90 -16.02
CA GLY A 125 -7.45 12.92 -16.90
C GLY A 125 -7.74 14.22 -16.15
N TRP A 126 -8.44 14.14 -15.01
CA TRP A 126 -8.71 15.30 -14.17
C TRP A 126 -7.45 16.00 -13.67
N LEU A 127 -6.41 15.26 -13.30
CA LEU A 127 -5.12 15.85 -12.89
C LEU A 127 -4.39 16.55 -14.03
N LYS A 128 -4.63 16.14 -15.29
CA LYS A 128 -4.13 16.81 -16.50
C LYS A 128 -5.00 18.01 -16.94
N GLY A 129 -6.13 18.27 -16.26
CA GLY A 129 -7.09 19.29 -16.64
C GLY A 129 -8.06 18.86 -17.76
N GLU A 130 -8.10 17.56 -18.07
CA GLU A 130 -9.03 16.97 -19.04
C GLU A 130 -10.40 16.79 -18.37
N GLY A 131 -11.41 17.52 -18.82
CA GLY A 131 -12.78 17.43 -18.31
C GLY A 131 -13.82 17.42 -19.41
N PRO A 132 -15.11 17.14 -19.10
CA PRO A 132 -16.18 17.26 -20.08
C PRO A 132 -16.22 18.69 -20.65
N PRO A 133 -16.54 18.87 -21.95
CA PRO A 133 -16.61 20.22 -22.58
C PRO A 133 -17.62 21.17 -21.93
N THR A 134 -18.59 20.64 -21.20
CA THR A 134 -19.64 21.40 -20.50
C THR A 134 -19.22 21.86 -19.11
N HIS A 135 -18.05 21.46 -18.63
CA HIS A 135 -17.52 21.85 -17.32
C HIS A 135 -16.59 23.05 -17.45
N LEU A 136 -16.51 23.86 -16.39
CA LEU A 136 -15.54 24.96 -16.35
C LEU A 136 -14.11 24.43 -16.56
N PRO A 137 -13.25 25.18 -17.28
CA PRO A 137 -11.89 24.72 -17.53
C PRO A 137 -11.19 24.33 -16.24
N GLN A 138 -10.76 23.08 -16.18
CA GLN A 138 -9.99 22.58 -15.07
C GLN A 138 -8.56 23.12 -15.17
N ARG A 139 -8.00 23.57 -14.07
CA ARG A 139 -6.57 23.82 -14.03
C ARG A 139 -5.87 22.47 -13.88
N PRO A 140 -4.85 22.18 -14.70
CA PRO A 140 -3.94 21.07 -14.41
C PRO A 140 -3.36 21.23 -13.01
N SER A 141 -3.05 20.14 -12.35
CA SER A 141 -2.33 20.18 -11.07
C SER A 141 -1.01 20.92 -11.25
N VAL A 142 -0.72 21.89 -10.38
CA VAL A 142 0.55 22.64 -10.39
C VAL A 142 1.72 21.69 -10.11
N GLN A 143 1.51 20.78 -9.15
CA GLN A 143 2.47 19.74 -8.82
C GLN A 143 2.04 18.41 -9.46
N ARG A 144 3.02 17.64 -9.93
CA ARG A 144 2.75 16.29 -10.39
C ARG A 144 2.30 15.42 -9.23
N VAL A 145 1.18 14.71 -9.39
CA VAL A 145 0.68 13.71 -8.45
C VAL A 145 1.03 12.32 -8.98
N PRO A 146 2.03 11.61 -8.43
CA PRO A 146 2.26 10.22 -8.78
C PRO A 146 1.05 9.36 -8.37
N LEU A 147 0.59 8.52 -9.32
CA LEU A 147 -0.49 7.56 -9.08
C LEU A 147 0.11 6.18 -8.85
N TYR A 148 -0.20 5.56 -7.73
CA TYR A 148 0.18 4.17 -7.44
C TYR A 148 -1.08 3.33 -7.34
N VAL A 149 -1.00 2.06 -7.74
CA VAL A 149 -2.16 1.17 -7.78
C VAL A 149 -1.89 -0.10 -6.99
N ALA A 150 -2.82 -0.43 -6.08
CA ALA A 150 -2.81 -1.72 -5.41
C ALA A 150 -3.09 -2.83 -6.42
N ALA A 151 -2.12 -3.70 -6.63
CA ALA A 151 -2.16 -4.75 -7.64
C ALA A 151 -1.42 -5.98 -7.15
N VAL A 152 -2.05 -7.16 -7.25
CA VAL A 152 -1.48 -8.41 -6.72
C VAL A 152 -1.53 -9.59 -7.70
N THR A 153 -2.30 -9.50 -8.79
CA THR A 153 -2.36 -10.50 -9.86
C THR A 153 -1.59 -10.00 -11.09
N SER A 154 -1.14 -10.90 -11.97
CA SER A 154 -0.48 -10.52 -13.22
C SER A 154 -1.29 -9.52 -14.03
N ARG A 155 -2.60 -9.79 -14.20
CA ARG A 155 -3.52 -8.91 -14.94
C ARG A 155 -3.61 -7.51 -14.32
N THR A 156 -3.75 -7.41 -12.99
CA THR A 156 -3.85 -6.11 -12.31
C THR A 156 -2.52 -5.38 -12.30
N VAL A 157 -1.39 -6.08 -12.20
CA VAL A 157 -0.05 -5.47 -12.29
C VAL A 157 0.18 -4.92 -13.70
N GLU A 158 -0.16 -5.67 -14.76
CA GLU A 158 0.02 -5.20 -16.14
C GLU A 158 -0.74 -3.90 -16.40
N PHE A 159 -2.04 -3.83 -16.06
CA PHE A 159 -2.79 -2.60 -16.29
C PHE A 159 -2.36 -1.46 -15.34
N ALA A 160 -1.97 -1.77 -14.11
CA ALA A 160 -1.43 -0.75 -13.21
C ALA A 160 -0.15 -0.13 -13.79
N CYS A 161 0.76 -0.94 -14.31
CA CYS A 161 1.98 -0.47 -14.95
C CYS A 161 1.75 0.26 -16.29
N GLU A 162 0.65 0.00 -16.97
CA GLU A 162 0.23 0.78 -18.15
C GLU A 162 -0.24 2.20 -17.74
N LEU A 163 -0.92 2.34 -16.61
CA LEU A 163 -1.66 3.56 -16.27
C LEU A 163 -1.07 4.35 -15.09
N ALA A 164 -0.20 3.79 -14.28
CA ALA A 164 0.25 4.38 -13.02
C ALA A 164 1.78 4.49 -12.92
N ASP A 165 2.26 5.31 -12.02
CA ASP A 165 3.68 5.55 -11.79
C ASP A 165 4.32 4.44 -10.96
N GLY A 166 3.51 3.76 -10.13
CA GLY A 166 3.97 2.67 -9.29
C GLY A 166 2.88 1.66 -8.95
N ILE A 167 3.30 0.56 -8.33
CA ILE A 167 2.42 -0.49 -7.82
C ILE A 167 2.57 -0.63 -6.30
N MET A 168 1.46 -0.99 -5.63
CA MET A 168 1.38 -1.18 -4.17
C MET A 168 0.87 -2.59 -3.84
N PRO A 169 1.64 -3.64 -4.10
CA PRO A 169 1.30 -4.99 -3.66
C PRO A 169 1.41 -5.14 -2.14
N PHE A 170 0.72 -6.16 -1.62
CA PHE A 170 0.72 -6.56 -0.23
C PHE A 170 0.78 -8.07 -0.10
N LEU A 171 1.47 -8.59 0.93
CA LEU A 171 1.66 -10.03 1.17
C LEU A 171 2.25 -10.76 -0.05
N TRP A 172 3.27 -10.20 -0.65
CA TRP A 172 4.08 -10.89 -1.65
C TRP A 172 5.37 -11.43 -1.01
N SER A 173 5.78 -12.61 -1.43
CA SER A 173 7.14 -13.10 -1.17
C SER A 173 8.16 -12.46 -2.12
N ALA A 174 9.44 -12.51 -1.76
CA ALA A 174 10.52 -12.03 -2.62
C ALA A 174 10.53 -12.76 -3.98
N GLU A 175 10.16 -14.04 -4.00
CA GLU A 175 10.03 -14.81 -5.25
C GLU A 175 8.91 -14.27 -6.13
N ARG A 176 7.77 -13.92 -5.54
CA ARG A 176 6.67 -13.28 -6.27
C ARG A 176 7.06 -11.93 -6.85
N VAL A 177 7.87 -11.16 -6.14
CA VAL A 177 8.43 -9.90 -6.66
C VAL A 177 9.26 -10.16 -7.91
N LYS A 178 10.14 -11.17 -7.90
CA LYS A 178 10.92 -11.54 -9.08
C LYS A 178 10.03 -11.96 -10.26
N GLN A 179 9.01 -12.77 -10.01
CA GLN A 179 8.04 -13.19 -11.03
C GLN A 179 7.29 -12.00 -11.64
N SER A 180 7.02 -10.96 -10.86
CA SER A 180 6.26 -9.81 -11.33
C SER A 180 7.00 -8.95 -12.36
N ARG A 181 8.30 -9.08 -12.52
CA ARG A 181 9.12 -8.29 -13.46
C ARG A 181 8.56 -8.36 -14.89
N SER A 182 8.24 -9.56 -15.37
CA SER A 182 7.68 -9.75 -16.70
C SER A 182 6.28 -9.11 -16.86
N TRP A 183 5.48 -9.05 -15.79
CA TRP A 183 4.18 -8.39 -15.83
C TRP A 183 4.33 -6.87 -15.86
N ILE A 184 5.29 -6.35 -15.07
CA ILE A 184 5.65 -4.93 -15.04
C ILE A 184 6.13 -4.47 -16.42
N GLU A 185 7.03 -5.22 -17.04
CA GLU A 185 7.57 -4.93 -18.37
C GLU A 185 6.46 -4.93 -19.45
N ARG A 186 5.59 -5.96 -19.45
CA ARG A 186 4.46 -6.00 -20.40
C ARG A 186 3.46 -4.86 -20.20
N GLY A 187 3.19 -4.49 -18.96
CA GLY A 187 2.32 -3.35 -18.68
C GLY A 187 2.96 -2.04 -19.09
N ARG A 188 4.22 -1.81 -18.73
CA ARG A 188 4.93 -0.57 -19.03
C ARG A 188 5.19 -0.38 -20.52
N ALA A 189 5.38 -1.44 -21.28
CA ALA A 189 5.51 -1.38 -22.73
C ALA A 189 4.28 -0.81 -23.46
N LYS A 190 3.13 -0.76 -22.80
CA LYS A 190 1.88 -0.16 -23.32
C LYS A 190 1.74 1.33 -22.95
N ALA A 191 2.54 1.83 -22.01
CA ALA A 191 2.50 3.22 -21.60
C ALA A 191 3.32 4.09 -22.55
N THR A 192 2.82 5.30 -22.85
CA THR A 192 3.46 6.22 -23.82
C THR A 192 4.23 7.34 -23.13
N ASP A 193 3.87 7.70 -21.89
CA ASP A 193 4.30 8.92 -21.21
C ASP A 193 4.79 8.67 -19.76
N LEU A 194 5.02 7.41 -19.39
CA LEU A 194 5.41 7.03 -18.02
C LEU A 194 6.85 6.51 -17.96
N GLY A 195 7.59 6.96 -16.96
CA GLY A 195 8.95 6.48 -16.67
C GLY A 195 8.99 5.06 -16.08
N LYS A 196 10.08 4.71 -15.42
CA LYS A 196 10.22 3.44 -14.69
C LYS A 196 9.10 3.29 -13.65
N VAL A 197 8.55 2.08 -13.52
CA VAL A 197 7.59 1.75 -12.46
C VAL A 197 8.30 1.77 -11.11
N ASP A 198 7.75 2.48 -10.13
CA ASP A 198 8.17 2.37 -8.73
C ASP A 198 7.50 1.14 -8.09
N VAL A 199 8.31 0.15 -7.77
CA VAL A 199 7.83 -1.11 -7.17
C VAL A 199 7.87 -0.96 -5.66
N THR A 200 6.71 -0.69 -5.05
CA THR A 200 6.59 -0.70 -3.59
C THR A 200 6.15 -2.08 -3.10
N LEU A 201 6.25 -2.34 -1.81
CA LEU A 201 5.70 -3.55 -1.20
C LEU A 201 5.39 -3.30 0.27
N GLY A 202 4.12 -3.49 0.67
CA GLY A 202 3.73 -3.51 2.08
C GLY A 202 4.24 -4.78 2.75
N LEU A 203 5.10 -4.61 3.76
CA LEU A 203 5.72 -5.69 4.53
C LEU A 203 5.20 -5.63 5.98
N PRO A 204 4.28 -6.54 6.40
CA PRO A 204 3.90 -6.65 7.79
C PRO A 204 5.14 -6.86 8.66
N THR A 205 5.28 -6.07 9.74
CA THR A 205 6.53 -5.95 10.48
C THR A 205 6.29 -6.16 11.98
N PHE A 206 6.84 -7.25 12.51
CA PHE A 206 6.69 -7.68 13.91
C PHE A 206 8.08 -7.86 14.52
N ILE A 207 8.54 -6.86 15.28
CA ILE A 207 9.91 -6.81 15.81
C ILE A 207 9.90 -7.17 17.29
N GLY A 208 10.77 -8.10 17.68
CA GLY A 208 11.01 -8.52 19.05
C GLY A 208 12.01 -9.68 19.11
N GLU A 209 12.64 -9.87 20.27
CA GLU A 209 13.69 -10.88 20.44
C GLU A 209 13.17 -12.32 20.35
N ASP A 210 11.92 -12.56 20.78
CA ASP A 210 11.29 -13.87 20.68
C ASP A 210 10.59 -14.04 19.33
N LEU A 211 11.20 -14.81 18.44
CA LEU A 211 10.66 -15.11 17.12
C LEU A 211 9.30 -15.82 17.17
N GLY A 212 9.12 -16.72 18.14
CA GLY A 212 7.84 -17.44 18.33
C GLY A 212 6.72 -16.47 18.66
N ALA A 213 6.93 -15.59 19.65
CA ALA A 213 5.97 -14.56 20.02
C ALA A 213 5.66 -13.61 18.84
N MET A 214 6.65 -13.22 18.05
CA MET A 214 6.45 -12.36 16.88
C MET A 214 5.65 -13.05 15.78
N ARG A 215 5.84 -14.34 15.55
CA ARG A 215 5.01 -15.11 14.61
C ARG A 215 3.56 -15.23 15.09
N GLU A 216 3.34 -15.45 16.40
CA GLU A 216 1.97 -15.46 16.97
C GLU A 216 1.28 -14.09 16.82
N ALA A 217 1.99 -13.01 17.09
CA ALA A 217 1.47 -11.66 16.86
C ALA A 217 1.13 -11.44 15.38
N ALA A 218 1.95 -11.95 14.45
CA ALA A 218 1.67 -11.89 13.03
C ALA A 218 0.42 -12.70 12.65
N ARG A 219 0.24 -13.92 13.19
CA ARG A 219 -0.97 -14.71 12.97
C ARG A 219 -2.22 -13.99 13.44
N ALA A 220 -2.18 -13.45 14.66
CA ALA A 220 -3.30 -12.71 15.23
C ALA A 220 -3.68 -11.48 14.37
N ASN A 221 -2.68 -10.75 13.86
CA ASN A 221 -2.91 -9.54 13.09
C ASN A 221 -3.34 -9.82 11.65
N LEU A 222 -2.79 -10.86 11.02
CA LEU A 222 -2.98 -11.17 9.60
C LEU A 222 -4.01 -12.30 9.35
N GLY A 223 -4.53 -12.92 10.40
CA GLY A 223 -5.44 -14.07 10.29
C GLY A 223 -6.67 -13.81 9.41
N LEU A 224 -7.20 -12.59 9.44
CA LEU A 224 -8.34 -12.19 8.61
C LEU A 224 -8.08 -12.43 7.11
N TYR A 225 -6.87 -12.24 6.63
CA TYR A 225 -6.53 -12.42 5.21
C TYR A 225 -6.65 -13.88 4.75
N THR A 226 -6.57 -14.85 5.66
CA THR A 226 -6.75 -16.27 5.34
C THR A 226 -8.18 -16.62 4.96
N THR A 227 -9.16 -15.79 5.37
CA THR A 227 -10.58 -15.97 5.08
C THR A 227 -11.00 -15.40 3.73
N PHE A 228 -10.16 -14.60 3.09
CA PHE A 228 -10.50 -13.96 1.82
C PHE A 228 -10.09 -14.85 0.63
N PRO A 229 -11.03 -15.28 -0.22
CA PRO A 229 -10.73 -16.14 -1.38
C PRO A 229 -9.66 -15.57 -2.30
N PHE A 230 -9.57 -14.26 -2.36
CA PHE A 230 -8.56 -13.55 -3.12
C PHE A 230 -7.13 -13.80 -2.58
N PHE A 231 -6.92 -13.72 -1.27
CA PHE A 231 -5.62 -14.00 -0.65
C PHE A 231 -5.28 -15.49 -0.67
N GLN A 232 -6.26 -16.37 -0.53
CA GLN A 232 -6.05 -17.81 -0.71
C GLN A 232 -5.50 -18.13 -2.10
N ARG A 233 -6.06 -17.49 -3.16
CA ARG A 233 -5.51 -17.60 -4.52
C ARG A 233 -4.10 -17.00 -4.63
N LEU A 234 -3.83 -15.88 -3.96
CA LEU A 234 -2.50 -15.28 -3.91
C LEU A 234 -1.48 -16.22 -3.25
N PHE A 235 -1.81 -16.80 -2.11
CA PHE A 235 -0.93 -17.76 -1.42
C PHE A 235 -0.65 -18.99 -2.31
N ARG A 236 -1.68 -19.54 -2.95
CA ARG A 236 -1.50 -20.65 -3.90
C ARG A 236 -0.56 -20.28 -5.05
N ALA A 237 -0.77 -19.13 -5.66
CA ALA A 237 0.06 -18.63 -6.75
C ALA A 237 1.49 -18.23 -6.32
N SER A 238 1.73 -18.11 -5.02
CA SER A 238 3.04 -17.79 -4.42
C SER A 238 3.78 -19.03 -3.90
N GLY A 239 3.32 -20.23 -4.24
CA GLY A 239 3.99 -21.50 -3.86
C GLY A 239 3.51 -22.11 -2.53
N PHE A 240 2.40 -21.62 -1.97
CA PHE A 240 1.79 -22.10 -0.70
C PHE A 240 0.46 -22.83 -0.94
N ALA A 241 0.45 -23.73 -1.93
CA ALA A 241 -0.78 -24.40 -2.36
C ALA A 241 -1.40 -25.29 -1.28
N MET A 242 -0.59 -25.98 -0.48
CA MET A 242 -1.08 -26.83 0.61
C MET A 242 -1.75 -25.99 1.69
N GLU A 243 -1.10 -24.92 2.13
CA GLU A 243 -1.62 -23.99 3.13
C GLU A 243 -2.90 -23.31 2.62
N ALA A 244 -2.93 -22.87 1.37
CA ALA A 244 -4.11 -22.26 0.76
C ALA A 244 -5.31 -23.24 0.71
N ASN A 245 -5.07 -24.52 0.43
CA ASN A 245 -6.11 -25.56 0.45
C ASN A 245 -6.64 -25.81 1.87
N GLN A 246 -5.78 -25.74 2.90
CA GLN A 246 -6.20 -25.85 4.29
C GLN A 246 -7.06 -24.65 4.71
N MET A 247 -6.69 -23.44 4.30
CA MET A 247 -7.47 -22.23 4.55
C MET A 247 -8.85 -22.29 3.89
N GLU A 248 -8.94 -22.74 2.64
CA GLU A 248 -10.23 -22.91 1.93
C GLU A 248 -11.16 -23.92 2.62
N LYS A 249 -10.60 -24.99 3.16
CA LYS A 249 -11.36 -26.02 3.88
C LYS A 249 -11.63 -25.64 5.34
N ASN A 250 -11.10 -24.54 5.81
CA ASN A 250 -11.14 -24.09 7.21
C ASN A 250 -10.65 -25.18 8.19
N VAL A 251 -9.66 -25.99 7.77
CA VAL A 251 -9.07 -27.05 8.59
C VAL A 251 -8.07 -26.41 9.55
N GLY A 252 -8.30 -26.55 10.85
CA GLY A 252 -7.42 -26.02 11.89
C GLY A 252 -7.61 -24.52 12.19
N GLY A 253 -8.65 -23.89 11.65
CA GLY A 253 -8.91 -22.45 11.79
C GLY A 253 -8.05 -21.57 10.88
N PRO A 254 -8.26 -20.25 10.89
CA PRO A 254 -7.52 -19.29 10.07
C PRO A 254 -6.10 -19.13 10.61
N SER A 255 -5.14 -19.87 10.07
CA SER A 255 -3.76 -19.82 10.53
C SER A 255 -2.76 -19.70 9.38
N LEU A 256 -1.83 -18.76 9.52
CA LEU A 256 -0.68 -18.63 8.64
C LEU A 256 0.47 -19.49 9.15
N SER A 257 1.01 -20.37 8.30
CA SER A 257 2.19 -21.17 8.66
C SER A 257 3.42 -20.27 8.86
N ASP A 258 4.40 -20.74 9.65
CA ASP A 258 5.69 -20.07 9.79
C ASP A 258 6.33 -19.80 8.43
N ARG A 259 6.19 -20.74 7.50
CA ARG A 259 6.72 -20.62 6.14
C ARG A 259 6.13 -19.44 5.37
N ILE A 260 4.83 -19.18 5.48
CA ILE A 260 4.17 -18.02 4.87
C ILE A 260 4.65 -16.74 5.56
N LEU A 261 4.66 -16.72 6.90
CA LEU A 261 5.11 -15.55 7.66
C LEU A 261 6.54 -15.17 7.33
N ASP A 262 7.45 -16.14 7.32
CA ASP A 262 8.87 -15.91 6.99
C ASP A 262 9.08 -15.44 5.55
N ALA A 263 8.20 -15.83 4.63
CA ALA A 263 8.30 -15.44 3.23
C ALA A 263 7.68 -14.07 2.91
N MET A 264 6.75 -13.58 3.73
CA MET A 264 5.93 -12.40 3.39
C MET A 264 5.97 -11.29 4.44
N CYS A 265 6.57 -11.52 5.61
CA CYS A 265 6.64 -10.58 6.71
C CYS A 265 8.08 -10.34 7.14
N LEU A 266 8.30 -9.27 7.89
CA LEU A 266 9.49 -9.07 8.70
C LEU A 266 9.15 -9.49 10.14
N THR A 267 9.76 -10.57 10.62
CA THR A 267 9.43 -11.13 11.95
C THR A 267 10.68 -11.48 12.75
N GLY A 268 10.68 -11.15 14.05
CA GLY A 268 11.72 -11.51 15.00
C GLY A 268 12.69 -10.37 15.33
N PRO A 269 13.94 -10.69 15.74
CA PRO A 269 14.96 -9.70 16.08
C PRO A 269 15.28 -8.76 14.92
N LEU A 270 15.68 -7.54 15.24
CA LEU A 270 15.94 -6.49 14.24
C LEU A 270 16.93 -6.94 13.16
N ALA A 271 18.00 -7.63 13.53
CA ALA A 271 19.00 -8.15 12.56
C ALA A 271 18.35 -9.06 11.51
N ARG A 272 17.49 -9.98 11.94
CA ARG A 272 16.71 -10.85 11.05
C ARG A 272 15.75 -10.05 10.14
N CYS A 273 15.05 -9.08 10.70
CA CYS A 273 14.17 -8.21 9.90
C CYS A 273 14.94 -7.43 8.84
N GLN A 274 16.15 -6.97 9.14
CA GLN A 274 17.02 -6.29 8.18
C GLN A 274 17.51 -7.22 7.06
N GLU A 275 17.84 -8.47 7.36
CA GLU A 275 18.20 -9.50 6.36
C GLU A 275 17.02 -9.81 5.44
N GLN A 276 15.84 -10.00 6.01
CA GLN A 276 14.61 -10.19 5.23
C GLN A 276 14.32 -8.97 4.33
N LEU A 277 14.49 -7.75 4.85
CA LEU A 277 14.33 -6.51 4.09
C LEU A 277 15.33 -6.42 2.93
N ALA A 278 16.59 -6.81 3.15
CA ALA A 278 17.62 -6.87 2.11
C ALA A 278 17.23 -7.87 1.00
N THR A 279 16.64 -9.01 1.36
CA THR A 279 16.14 -10.01 0.41
C THR A 279 15.04 -9.44 -0.51
N PHE A 280 14.08 -8.68 0.04
CA PHE A 280 13.05 -8.02 -0.76
C PHE A 280 13.62 -6.96 -1.70
N ARG A 281 14.60 -6.17 -1.25
CA ARG A 281 15.31 -5.20 -2.09
C ARG A 281 16.06 -5.88 -3.23
N ALA A 282 16.77 -6.95 -2.94
CA ALA A 282 17.46 -7.75 -3.96
C ALA A 282 16.50 -8.38 -4.98
N ALA A 283 15.25 -8.68 -4.56
CA ALA A 283 14.20 -9.15 -5.46
C ALA A 283 13.69 -8.07 -6.43
N GLY A 284 13.86 -6.78 -6.10
CA GLY A 284 13.48 -5.66 -6.96
C GLY A 284 12.44 -4.70 -6.37
N VAL A 285 12.27 -4.69 -5.06
CA VAL A 285 11.43 -3.69 -4.38
C VAL A 285 12.20 -2.37 -4.27
N ASP A 286 11.70 -1.31 -4.90
CA ASP A 286 12.30 0.02 -4.88
C ASP A 286 11.98 0.76 -3.56
N LEU A 287 10.77 0.56 -3.01
CA LEU A 287 10.32 1.15 -1.74
C LEU A 287 9.61 0.10 -0.87
N PRO A 288 10.31 -0.61 -0.02
CA PRO A 288 9.69 -1.39 1.05
C PRO A 288 8.90 -0.47 1.98
N ILE A 289 7.67 -0.84 2.30
CA ILE A 289 6.77 -0.11 3.21
C ILE A 289 6.54 -0.99 4.42
N LEU A 290 7.11 -0.62 5.56
CA LEU A 290 6.91 -1.33 6.82
C LEU A 290 5.48 -1.12 7.30
N VAL A 291 4.79 -2.21 7.64
CA VAL A 291 3.40 -2.19 8.12
C VAL A 291 3.39 -2.71 9.56
N PRO A 292 3.45 -1.82 10.57
CA PRO A 292 3.37 -2.21 11.98
C PRO A 292 2.04 -2.89 12.30
N PRO A 293 1.96 -3.67 13.38
CA PRO A 293 0.68 -4.04 13.98
C PRO A 293 -0.16 -2.79 14.29
N ILE A 294 -1.49 -2.96 14.36
CA ILE A 294 -2.42 -1.87 14.67
C ILE A 294 -2.04 -1.22 16.01
N GLY A 295 -2.02 0.12 16.05
CA GLY A 295 -1.77 0.92 17.23
C GLY A 295 -0.61 1.90 17.08
N VAL A 296 -0.74 3.06 17.71
CA VAL A 296 0.25 4.14 17.64
C VAL A 296 1.61 3.74 18.22
N ASP A 297 1.60 2.99 19.33
CA ASP A 297 2.84 2.54 19.97
C ASP A 297 3.60 1.51 19.15
N ASN A 298 2.90 0.65 18.42
CA ASN A 298 3.50 -0.29 17.49
C ASN A 298 4.16 0.44 16.31
N ALA A 299 3.51 1.48 15.77
CA ALA A 299 4.12 2.33 14.75
C ALA A 299 5.40 2.98 15.25
N ARG A 300 5.37 3.55 16.44
CA ARG A 300 6.56 4.15 17.10
C ARG A 300 7.66 3.13 17.37
N ALA A 301 7.31 1.91 17.77
CA ALA A 301 8.29 0.85 17.98
C ALA A 301 9.05 0.51 16.68
N VAL A 302 8.33 0.38 15.55
CA VAL A 302 8.94 0.15 14.24
C VAL A 302 9.79 1.36 13.81
N ILE A 303 9.31 2.59 14.01
CA ILE A 303 10.07 3.81 13.70
C ILE A 303 11.40 3.82 14.47
N ARG A 304 11.37 3.55 15.78
CA ARG A 304 12.59 3.52 16.61
C ARG A 304 13.57 2.43 16.16
N ALA A 305 13.06 1.25 15.84
CA ALA A 305 13.89 0.11 15.45
C ALA A 305 14.61 0.31 14.11
N PHE A 306 13.94 0.96 13.15
CA PHE A 306 14.50 1.20 11.80
C PHE A 306 15.06 2.62 11.61
N ARG A 307 15.31 3.35 12.68
CA ARG A 307 15.93 4.69 12.65
C ARG A 307 17.29 4.63 11.93
N ARG A 308 17.52 5.60 11.03
CA ARG A 308 18.73 5.75 10.21
C ARG A 308 19.50 7.01 10.54
#